data_7f9dc1e591476a499cf32eac6e0b99dd
#
_entry.id   7f9dc1e591476a499cf32eac6e0b99dd
#
_cell.length_a   1.000
_cell.length_b   1.000
_cell.length_c   1.000
_cell.angle_alpha   90.00
_cell.angle_beta   90.00
_cell.angle_gamma   90.00
#
_symmetry.space_group_name_H-M   'P 1'
#
loop_
_entity.id
_entity.type
_entity.pdbx_description
1 polymer ?
#
loop_
_entity_poly.entity_id
_entity_poly.type
_entity_poly.pdbx_seq_one_letter_code
_entity_poly.pdbx_strand_id
1 'polypeptide(L)'
;MPDHAISTDPAVQAQLDRLWALSPGADVLGLERITRLLNRLGNPQDALPPVFHVAGTNGKGSTSAMIAAGLREAGHRVGLFTSPHLIEPTERIVVDGRAVSTEEFAEAFAAVHKAAERLIETGALDAHPTYFETVTLMAFWWFAKAEVDWAVIEVGLGGRLDATNIVAPQLCVITPVDYDHEAWLGKSLDSIAFEKAGILKTGVPAVLAPQHPVAREVIARSEERRVGKECR
;
A
#
# COMPACT_ATOMS: atom_id res chain seq x y z
N MET A 1 4.74 -6.26 -15.84
CA MET A 1 6.17 -6.59 -15.68
C MET A 1 6.43 -6.69 -14.19
N PRO A 2 7.17 -7.66 -13.68
CA PRO A 2 7.60 -7.58 -12.29
C PRO A 2 8.34 -6.26 -12.12
N ASP A 3 8.03 -5.56 -11.04
CA ASP A 3 8.60 -4.27 -10.68
C ASP A 3 10.05 -4.50 -10.22
N HIS A 4 10.96 -4.70 -11.19
CA HIS A 4 12.39 -4.84 -10.93
C HIS A 4 12.94 -3.48 -10.51
N ALA A 5 12.78 -3.17 -9.24
CA ALA A 5 13.36 -1.99 -8.65
C ALA A 5 14.90 -2.05 -8.78
N ILE A 6 15.47 -1.02 -9.37
CA ILE A 6 16.90 -0.81 -9.51
C ILE A 6 17.22 0.51 -8.84
N SER A 7 18.34 0.60 -8.14
CA SER A 7 18.84 1.83 -7.53
C SER A 7 20.22 2.20 -8.07
N THR A 8 20.45 3.48 -8.22
CA THR A 8 21.79 4.02 -8.52
C THR A 8 22.67 4.12 -7.27
N ASP A 9 22.07 4.04 -6.08
CA ASP A 9 22.78 3.98 -4.81
C ASP A 9 23.22 2.53 -4.49
N PRO A 10 24.53 2.23 -4.38
CA PRO A 10 25.00 0.87 -4.15
C PRO A 10 24.50 0.23 -2.86
N ALA A 11 24.22 1.02 -1.81
CA ALA A 11 23.74 0.50 -0.55
C ALA A 11 22.23 0.11 -0.63
N VAL A 12 21.44 0.87 -1.35
CA VAL A 12 20.04 0.52 -1.67
C VAL A 12 20.01 -0.68 -2.61
N GLN A 13 20.85 -0.69 -3.66
CA GLN A 13 20.91 -1.79 -4.61
C GLN A 13 21.25 -3.13 -3.93
N ALA A 14 22.22 -3.15 -3.03
CA ALA A 14 22.57 -4.36 -2.28
C ALA A 14 21.38 -4.92 -1.46
N GLN A 15 20.51 -4.06 -0.94
CA GLN A 15 19.29 -4.48 -0.22
C GLN A 15 18.22 -4.98 -1.17
N LEU A 16 18.08 -4.36 -2.34
CA LEU A 16 17.18 -4.84 -3.39
C LEU A 16 17.61 -6.21 -3.90
N ASP A 17 18.90 -6.40 -4.17
CA ASP A 17 19.44 -7.69 -4.60
C ASP A 17 19.15 -8.79 -3.57
N ARG A 18 19.29 -8.47 -2.29
CA ARG A 18 18.95 -9.39 -1.20
C ARG A 18 17.46 -9.70 -1.16
N LEU A 19 16.60 -8.69 -1.31
CA LEU A 19 15.15 -8.85 -1.41
C LEU A 19 14.76 -9.76 -2.57
N TRP A 20 15.34 -9.54 -3.76
CA TRP A 20 15.05 -10.35 -4.93
C TRP A 20 15.51 -11.80 -4.76
N ALA A 21 16.67 -12.01 -4.16
CA ALA A 21 17.19 -13.36 -3.90
C ALA A 21 16.32 -14.15 -2.92
N LEU A 22 15.60 -13.48 -2.01
CA LEU A 22 14.77 -14.10 -0.98
C LEU A 22 13.29 -14.17 -1.37
N SER A 23 12.85 -13.34 -2.31
CA SER A 23 11.45 -13.31 -2.75
C SER A 23 11.04 -14.63 -3.44
N PRO A 24 9.90 -15.20 -3.09
CA PRO A 24 9.40 -16.42 -3.72
C PRO A 24 8.90 -16.11 -5.12
N GLY A 25 9.68 -15.93 -6.10
CA GLY A 25 9.47 -15.86 -7.57
C GLY A 25 8.08 -15.57 -8.18
N ALA A 26 7.01 -15.50 -7.38
CA ALA A 26 5.64 -15.21 -7.80
C ALA A 26 4.98 -14.29 -6.76
N ASP A 27 4.29 -13.26 -7.24
CA ASP A 27 3.43 -12.44 -6.41
C ASP A 27 2.26 -13.29 -5.90
N VAL A 28 2.28 -13.62 -4.62
CA VAL A 28 1.15 -14.30 -3.97
C VAL A 28 0.30 -13.24 -3.29
N LEU A 29 -0.84 -12.92 -3.90
CA LEU A 29 -1.81 -11.98 -3.34
C LEU A 29 -2.44 -12.58 -2.07
N GLY A 30 -2.46 -11.83 -0.99
CA GLY A 30 -3.07 -12.25 0.27
C GLY A 30 -2.59 -11.38 1.43
N LEU A 31 -3.38 -11.31 2.49
CA LEU A 31 -3.08 -10.47 3.66
C LEU A 31 -2.49 -11.25 4.84
N GLU A 32 -2.44 -12.59 4.76
CA GLU A 32 -2.05 -13.41 5.90
C GLU A 32 -0.57 -13.22 6.26
N ARG A 33 0.33 -13.23 5.28
CA ARG A 33 1.77 -13.08 5.49
C ARG A 33 2.11 -11.71 6.05
N ILE A 34 1.57 -10.64 5.45
CA ILE A 34 1.79 -9.28 5.95
C ILE A 34 1.22 -9.07 7.35
N THR A 35 0.07 -9.67 7.68
CA THR A 35 -0.52 -9.62 9.03
C THR A 35 0.41 -10.26 10.07
N ARG A 36 0.98 -11.42 9.79
CA ARG A 36 1.93 -12.08 10.69
C ARG A 36 3.20 -11.24 10.91
N LEU A 37 3.71 -10.63 9.85
CA LEU A 37 4.87 -9.73 9.90
C LEU A 37 4.57 -8.46 10.71
N LEU A 38 3.43 -7.83 10.51
CA LEU A 38 2.99 -6.67 11.28
C LEU A 38 2.88 -7.00 12.77
N ASN A 39 2.27 -8.13 13.13
CA ASN A 39 2.20 -8.58 14.52
C ASN A 39 3.62 -8.73 15.14
N ARG A 40 4.58 -9.22 14.37
CA ARG A 40 5.97 -9.39 14.83
C ARG A 40 6.71 -8.08 14.99
N LEU A 41 6.35 -7.07 14.16
CA LEU A 41 6.90 -5.70 14.22
C LEU A 41 6.23 -4.84 15.31
N GLY A 42 5.29 -5.40 16.09
CA GLY A 42 4.55 -4.66 17.12
C GLY A 42 3.36 -3.89 16.57
N ASN A 43 2.80 -4.32 15.44
CA ASN A 43 1.64 -3.74 14.78
C ASN A 43 1.80 -2.23 14.46
N PRO A 44 2.84 -1.83 13.72
CA PRO A 44 3.06 -0.41 13.40
C PRO A 44 1.86 0.22 12.67
N GLN A 45 1.02 -0.57 11.97
CA GLN A 45 -0.21 -0.07 11.35
C GLN A 45 -1.25 0.45 12.37
N ASP A 46 -1.25 -0.06 13.60
CA ASP A 46 -2.16 0.40 14.66
C ASP A 46 -1.70 1.73 15.28
N ALA A 47 -0.42 2.07 15.09
CA ALA A 47 0.19 3.34 15.47
C ALA A 47 0.18 4.36 14.32
N LEU A 48 -0.34 4.00 13.15
CA LEU A 48 -0.50 4.95 12.06
C LEU A 48 -1.53 6.02 12.45
N PRO A 49 -1.27 7.28 12.08
CA PRO A 49 -2.26 8.35 12.22
C PRO A 49 -3.45 8.10 11.27
N PRO A 50 -4.44 9.01 11.22
CA PRO A 50 -5.49 8.98 10.21
C PRO A 50 -4.95 8.75 8.80
N VAL A 51 -5.54 7.79 8.06
CA VAL A 51 -5.07 7.33 6.75
C VAL A 51 -6.04 7.73 5.65
N PHE A 52 -5.52 8.29 4.56
CA PHE A 52 -6.18 8.30 3.25
C PHE A 52 -5.69 7.10 2.44
N HIS A 53 -6.60 6.21 2.03
CA HIS A 53 -6.28 5.01 1.25
C HIS A 53 -6.77 5.17 -0.18
N VAL A 54 -5.86 5.13 -1.15
CA VAL A 54 -6.11 5.52 -2.53
C VAL A 54 -5.95 4.32 -3.47
N ALA A 55 -7.05 3.91 -4.13
CA ALA A 55 -7.07 2.88 -5.16
C ALA A 55 -7.54 3.44 -6.51
N GLY A 56 -7.44 2.66 -7.56
CA GLY A 56 -7.88 2.99 -8.92
C GLY A 56 -6.92 2.44 -9.98
N THR A 57 -7.16 2.74 -11.24
CA THR A 57 -6.24 2.39 -12.33
C THR A 57 -5.32 3.56 -12.62
N ASN A 58 -5.85 4.68 -13.02
CA ASN A 58 -5.10 5.86 -13.43
C ASN A 58 -5.21 6.98 -12.38
N GLY A 59 -4.09 7.69 -12.16
CA GLY A 59 -4.07 8.89 -11.33
C GLY A 59 -3.98 8.65 -9.81
N LYS A 60 -3.74 7.43 -9.33
CA LYS A 60 -3.54 7.13 -7.90
C LYS A 60 -2.42 7.98 -7.30
N GLY A 61 -1.20 7.87 -7.86
CA GLY A 61 -0.03 8.59 -7.37
C GLY A 61 -0.20 10.11 -7.40
N SER A 62 -0.77 10.67 -8.49
CA SER A 62 -1.05 12.10 -8.59
C SER A 62 -2.06 12.56 -7.53
N THR A 63 -3.13 11.79 -7.32
CA THR A 63 -4.13 12.09 -6.29
C THR A 63 -3.51 12.01 -4.90
N SER A 64 -2.73 10.98 -4.62
CA SER A 64 -2.02 10.81 -3.35
C SER A 64 -1.06 11.97 -3.08
N ALA A 65 -0.29 12.39 -4.08
CA ALA A 65 0.62 13.52 -3.97
C ALA A 65 -0.12 14.85 -3.71
N MET A 66 -1.26 15.09 -4.38
CA MET A 66 -2.07 16.28 -4.15
C MET A 66 -2.69 16.32 -2.75
N ILE A 67 -3.20 15.17 -2.26
CA ILE A 67 -3.71 15.07 -0.89
C ILE A 67 -2.58 15.37 0.12
N ALA A 68 -1.42 14.73 -0.06
CA ALA A 68 -0.27 14.94 0.83
C ALA A 68 0.22 16.39 0.81
N ALA A 69 0.26 17.03 -0.35
CA ALA A 69 0.63 18.45 -0.46
C ALA A 69 -0.38 19.36 0.27
N GLY A 70 -1.69 19.13 0.09
CA GLY A 70 -2.72 19.91 0.79
C GLY A 70 -2.65 19.78 2.31
N LEU A 71 -2.41 18.57 2.82
CA LEU A 71 -2.25 18.34 4.26
C LEU A 71 -0.99 19.04 4.81
N ARG A 72 0.11 19.02 4.07
CA ARG A 72 1.33 19.74 4.45
C ARG A 72 1.14 21.24 4.47
N GLU A 73 0.46 21.82 3.47
CA GLU A 73 0.12 23.24 3.46
C GLU A 73 -0.82 23.64 4.62
N ALA A 74 -1.61 22.68 5.13
CA ALA A 74 -2.40 22.84 6.35
C ALA A 74 -1.58 22.73 7.65
N GLY A 75 -0.28 22.50 7.56
CA GLY A 75 0.64 22.44 8.69
C GLY A 75 0.81 21.06 9.33
N HIS A 76 0.36 20.00 8.67
CA HIS A 76 0.52 18.63 9.15
C HIS A 76 1.81 17.99 8.64
N ARG A 77 2.40 17.14 9.47
CA ARG A 77 3.48 16.25 9.08
C ARG A 77 2.91 15.01 8.40
N VAL A 78 3.24 14.80 7.12
CA VAL A 78 2.56 13.81 6.28
C VAL A 78 3.51 12.71 5.82
N GLY A 79 3.09 11.45 6.02
CA GLY A 79 3.65 10.28 5.36
C GLY A 79 2.93 10.03 4.04
N LEU A 80 3.68 9.80 2.97
CA LEU A 80 3.15 9.43 1.66
C LEU A 80 3.82 8.15 1.18
N PHE A 81 3.01 7.14 0.86
CA PHE A 81 3.45 5.90 0.22
C PHE A 81 2.87 5.80 -1.18
N THR A 82 3.73 5.65 -2.19
CA THR A 82 3.34 5.55 -3.60
C THR A 82 4.06 4.41 -4.32
N SER A 83 3.48 3.95 -5.44
CA SER A 83 4.06 2.91 -6.29
C SER A 83 3.59 3.02 -7.76
N PRO A 84 4.46 2.68 -8.74
CA PRO A 84 5.89 2.42 -8.60
C PRO A 84 6.69 3.71 -8.35
N HIS A 85 8.00 3.60 -8.10
CA HIS A 85 8.92 4.74 -8.14
C HIS A 85 9.30 5.08 -9.59
N LEU A 86 9.86 6.26 -9.81
CA LEU A 86 10.30 6.72 -11.13
C LEU A 86 11.79 6.46 -11.35
N ILE A 87 12.61 6.72 -10.34
CA ILE A 87 14.08 6.62 -10.41
C ILE A 87 14.61 5.73 -9.29
N GLU A 88 14.30 6.08 -8.02
CA GLU A 88 14.87 5.43 -6.85
C GLU A 88 13.78 4.83 -5.93
N PRO A 89 13.98 3.62 -5.40
CA PRO A 89 13.03 2.97 -4.49
C PRO A 89 12.69 3.78 -3.24
N THR A 90 13.59 4.65 -2.79
CA THR A 90 13.37 5.56 -1.66
C THR A 90 12.23 6.54 -1.90
N GLU A 91 11.90 6.85 -3.17
CA GLU A 91 10.77 7.72 -3.55
C GLU A 91 9.41 7.17 -3.08
N ARG A 92 9.32 5.85 -2.84
CA ARG A 92 8.07 5.21 -2.41
C ARG A 92 7.66 5.60 -1.00
N ILE A 93 8.59 6.06 -0.18
CA ILE A 93 8.36 6.43 1.22
C ILE A 93 8.81 7.86 1.41
N VAL A 94 7.84 8.76 1.54
CA VAL A 94 8.08 10.20 1.69
C VAL A 94 7.53 10.65 3.04
N VAL A 95 8.32 11.41 3.78
CA VAL A 95 7.88 12.06 5.01
C VAL A 95 8.07 13.56 4.86
N ASP A 96 7.01 14.30 5.04
CA ASP A 96 6.98 15.76 4.95
C ASP A 96 7.58 16.34 3.66
N GLY A 97 7.29 15.65 2.54
CA GLY A 97 7.74 16.04 1.20
C GLY A 97 9.18 15.65 0.87
N ARG A 98 9.89 14.95 1.74
CA ARG A 98 11.22 14.40 1.51
C ARG A 98 11.17 12.88 1.44
N ALA A 99 11.69 12.30 0.36
CA ALA A 99 11.92 10.86 0.31
C ALA A 99 12.87 10.44 1.44
N VAL A 100 12.68 9.25 1.97
CA VAL A 100 13.61 8.70 2.97
C VAL A 100 15.02 8.65 2.41
N SER A 101 16.03 8.88 3.27
CA SER A 101 17.43 8.74 2.87
C SER A 101 17.81 7.26 2.68
N THR A 102 18.96 7.01 2.11
CA THR A 102 19.53 5.65 1.99
C THR A 102 19.64 4.97 3.34
N GLU A 103 20.10 5.70 4.37
CA GLU A 103 20.25 5.18 5.73
C GLU A 103 18.88 4.88 6.36
N GLU A 104 17.90 5.77 6.18
CA GLU A 104 16.52 5.59 6.65
C GLU A 104 15.86 4.37 5.97
N PHE A 105 16.07 4.21 4.65
CA PHE A 105 15.61 3.05 3.90
C PHE A 105 16.27 1.76 4.41
N ALA A 106 17.59 1.79 4.62
CA ALA A 106 18.36 0.66 5.13
C ALA A 106 17.90 0.25 6.54
N GLU A 107 17.61 1.21 7.40
CA GLU A 107 17.12 0.96 8.76
C GLU A 107 15.73 0.29 8.73
N ALA A 108 14.80 0.84 7.94
CA ALA A 108 13.46 0.26 7.78
C ALA A 108 13.54 -1.16 7.21
N PHE A 109 14.38 -1.37 6.19
CA PHE A 109 14.62 -2.69 5.61
C PHE A 109 15.16 -3.67 6.66
N ALA A 110 16.17 -3.28 7.44
CA ALA A 110 16.76 -4.14 8.46
C ALA A 110 15.73 -4.56 9.53
N ALA A 111 14.83 -3.65 9.94
CA ALA A 111 13.77 -3.95 10.89
C ALA A 111 12.80 -5.00 10.33
N VAL A 112 12.31 -4.82 9.09
CA VAL A 112 11.37 -5.74 8.44
C VAL A 112 12.03 -7.09 8.17
N HIS A 113 13.26 -7.08 7.64
CA HIS A 113 14.01 -8.30 7.32
C HIS A 113 14.26 -9.15 8.57
N LYS A 114 14.70 -8.53 9.67
CA LYS A 114 14.89 -9.23 10.95
C LYS A 114 13.60 -9.87 11.47
N ALA A 115 12.46 -9.22 11.29
CA ALA A 115 11.17 -9.79 11.67
C ALA A 115 10.81 -11.00 10.78
N ALA A 116 11.04 -10.91 9.47
CA ALA A 116 10.79 -11.99 8.52
C ALA A 116 11.67 -13.22 8.82
N GLU A 117 12.98 -13.03 9.00
CA GLU A 117 13.92 -14.10 9.37
C GLU A 117 13.44 -14.85 10.61
N ARG A 118 13.04 -14.13 11.65
CA ARG A 118 12.55 -14.76 12.90
C ARG A 118 11.29 -15.60 12.71
N LEU A 119 10.37 -15.16 11.86
CA LEU A 119 9.14 -15.90 11.56
C LEU A 119 9.41 -17.14 10.72
N ILE A 120 10.39 -17.09 9.82
CA ILE A 120 10.84 -18.23 9.02
C ILE A 120 11.56 -19.25 9.91
N GLU A 121 12.50 -18.80 10.73
CA GLU A 121 13.23 -19.65 11.69
C GLU A 121 12.29 -20.43 12.63
N THR A 122 11.17 -19.82 13.03
CA THR A 122 10.16 -20.43 13.90
C THR A 122 9.10 -21.24 13.15
N GLY A 123 9.15 -21.30 11.82
CA GLY A 123 8.13 -21.96 10.98
C GLY A 123 6.78 -21.23 10.95
N ALA A 124 6.72 -19.98 11.41
CA ALA A 124 5.51 -19.17 11.37
C ALA A 124 5.26 -18.55 9.99
N LEU A 125 6.27 -18.48 9.14
CA LEU A 125 6.17 -18.18 7.70
C LEU A 125 6.90 -19.25 6.90
N ASP A 126 6.30 -19.63 5.78
CA ASP A 126 6.86 -20.61 4.85
C ASP A 126 7.82 -19.98 3.82
N ALA A 127 7.73 -18.66 3.63
CA ALA A 127 8.55 -17.90 2.68
C ALA A 127 8.71 -16.43 3.12
N HIS A 128 9.76 -15.78 2.62
CA HIS A 128 9.96 -14.35 2.80
C HIS A 128 8.82 -13.53 2.18
N PRO A 129 8.56 -12.30 2.69
CA PRO A 129 7.62 -11.38 2.07
C PRO A 129 8.06 -11.03 0.64
N THR A 130 7.09 -10.74 -0.22
CA THR A 130 7.36 -10.19 -1.54
C THR A 130 8.02 -8.80 -1.43
N TYR A 131 8.58 -8.32 -2.53
CA TYR A 131 9.13 -6.97 -2.61
C TYR A 131 8.10 -5.92 -2.14
N PHE A 132 6.87 -5.99 -2.68
CA PHE A 132 5.84 -5.01 -2.36
C PHE A 132 5.38 -5.10 -0.89
N GLU A 133 5.20 -6.30 -0.36
CA GLU A 133 4.92 -6.48 1.08
C GLU A 133 6.02 -5.89 1.95
N THR A 134 7.28 -6.11 1.59
CA THR A 134 8.43 -5.57 2.33
C THR A 134 8.43 -4.05 2.34
N VAL A 135 8.29 -3.41 1.18
CA VAL A 135 8.31 -1.94 1.09
C VAL A 135 7.08 -1.32 1.77
N THR A 136 5.92 -1.97 1.72
CA THR A 136 4.72 -1.56 2.47
C THR A 136 4.97 -1.59 3.98
N LEU A 137 5.57 -2.68 4.49
CA LEU A 137 5.94 -2.80 5.90
C LEU A 137 6.97 -1.76 6.33
N MET A 138 7.95 -1.47 5.48
CA MET A 138 8.94 -0.42 5.70
C MET A 138 8.26 0.95 5.84
N ALA A 139 7.29 1.26 4.96
CA ALA A 139 6.55 2.51 5.02
C ALA A 139 5.76 2.64 6.34
N PHE A 140 5.03 1.61 6.76
CA PHE A 140 4.26 1.64 8.00
C PHE A 140 5.17 1.79 9.22
N TRP A 141 6.25 1.00 9.26
CA TRP A 141 7.22 1.10 10.34
C TRP A 141 7.87 2.48 10.42
N TRP A 142 8.22 3.06 9.25
CA TRP A 142 8.84 4.37 9.20
C TRP A 142 7.88 5.50 9.57
N PHE A 143 6.63 5.46 9.11
CA PHE A 143 5.62 6.46 9.45
C PHE A 143 5.30 6.46 10.95
N ALA A 144 5.18 5.28 11.57
CA ALA A 144 5.01 5.17 13.01
C ALA A 144 6.22 5.74 13.77
N LYS A 145 7.46 5.44 13.30
CA LYS A 145 8.70 5.97 13.91
C LYS A 145 8.85 7.47 13.73
N ALA A 146 8.45 7.99 12.56
CA ALA A 146 8.55 9.42 12.23
C ALA A 146 7.42 10.25 12.87
N GLU A 147 6.46 9.61 13.56
CA GLU A 147 5.33 10.26 14.23
C GLU A 147 4.60 11.25 13.29
N VAL A 148 4.22 10.78 12.10
CA VAL A 148 3.49 11.61 11.13
C VAL A 148 2.06 11.86 11.63
N ASP A 149 1.46 13.03 11.31
CA ASP A 149 0.09 13.38 11.70
C ASP A 149 -0.96 12.76 10.80
N TRP A 150 -0.61 12.51 9.53
CA TRP A 150 -1.44 11.90 8.50
C TRP A 150 -0.62 10.97 7.62
N ALA A 151 -1.25 9.91 7.15
CA ALA A 151 -0.67 9.04 6.13
C ALA A 151 -1.55 9.00 4.88
N VAL A 152 -0.93 9.10 3.71
CA VAL A 152 -1.57 8.89 2.41
C VAL A 152 -0.95 7.66 1.78
N ILE A 153 -1.76 6.63 1.56
CA ILE A 153 -1.30 5.30 1.16
C ILE A 153 -1.91 4.92 -0.18
N GLU A 154 -1.08 4.79 -1.19
CA GLU A 154 -1.45 4.30 -2.51
C GLU A 154 -1.45 2.78 -2.55
N VAL A 155 -2.51 2.19 -3.10
CA VAL A 155 -2.62 0.76 -3.41
C VAL A 155 -1.69 0.39 -4.56
N GLY A 156 -0.93 -0.68 -4.40
CA GLY A 156 -0.05 -1.18 -5.46
C GLY A 156 -0.83 -1.89 -6.57
N LEU A 157 -1.57 -2.95 -6.22
CA LEU A 157 -2.28 -3.79 -7.18
C LEU A 157 -3.69 -4.15 -6.71
N GLY A 158 -4.70 -3.83 -7.51
CA GLY A 158 -6.09 -4.15 -7.19
C GLY A 158 -6.59 -3.34 -6.01
N GLY A 159 -6.67 -3.93 -4.84
CA GLY A 159 -7.09 -3.30 -3.59
C GLY A 159 -7.44 -4.32 -2.51
N ARG A 160 -8.37 -5.23 -2.77
CA ARG A 160 -8.91 -6.18 -1.79
C ARG A 160 -7.83 -7.04 -1.10
N LEU A 161 -6.87 -7.53 -1.86
CA LEU A 161 -5.77 -8.38 -1.39
C LEU A 161 -4.40 -7.66 -1.46
N ASP A 162 -4.41 -6.35 -1.67
CA ASP A 162 -3.19 -5.55 -1.67
C ASP A 162 -2.62 -5.45 -0.25
N ALA A 163 -1.30 -5.49 -0.14
CA ALA A 163 -0.60 -5.43 1.15
C ALA A 163 -0.97 -4.17 1.97
N THR A 164 -1.34 -3.08 1.30
CA THR A 164 -1.77 -1.85 1.97
C THR A 164 -3.16 -1.95 2.60
N ASN A 165 -3.99 -2.93 2.21
CA ASN A 165 -5.38 -3.04 2.66
C ASN A 165 -5.56 -3.54 4.11
N ILE A 166 -4.49 -3.62 4.87
CA ILE A 166 -4.47 -3.91 6.29
C ILE A 166 -4.74 -2.66 7.14
N VAL A 167 -4.67 -1.47 6.55
CA VAL A 167 -4.91 -0.21 7.26
C VAL A 167 -6.40 0.02 7.60
N ALA A 168 -6.65 0.80 8.65
CA ALA A 168 -7.97 1.32 9.02
C ALA A 168 -8.08 2.79 8.55
N PRO A 169 -8.53 3.07 7.32
CA PRO A 169 -8.53 4.41 6.79
C PRO A 169 -9.62 5.30 7.40
N GLN A 170 -9.37 6.59 7.44
CA GLN A 170 -10.37 7.63 7.74
C GLN A 170 -11.16 8.01 6.48
N LEU A 171 -10.55 7.84 5.31
CA LEU A 171 -11.20 8.10 4.02
C LEU A 171 -10.58 7.20 2.95
N CYS A 172 -11.45 6.60 2.12
CA CYS A 172 -11.05 5.88 0.93
C CYS A 172 -11.23 6.75 -0.32
N VAL A 173 -10.30 6.65 -1.27
CA VAL A 173 -10.41 7.33 -2.56
C VAL A 173 -10.29 6.29 -3.67
N ILE A 174 -11.22 6.31 -4.63
CA ILE A 174 -11.13 5.48 -5.84
C ILE A 174 -11.03 6.40 -7.04
N THR A 175 -9.85 6.47 -7.63
CA THR A 175 -9.58 7.18 -8.89
C THR A 175 -10.20 6.41 -10.08
N PRO A 176 -10.19 6.92 -11.32
CA PRO A 176 -10.83 6.21 -12.44
C PRO A 176 -10.34 4.77 -12.57
N VAL A 177 -11.31 3.85 -12.69
CA VAL A 177 -11.09 2.43 -12.90
C VAL A 177 -11.16 2.13 -14.39
N ASP A 178 -10.15 1.44 -14.89
CA ASP A 178 -10.03 1.01 -16.29
C ASP A 178 -9.35 -0.36 -16.37
N TYR A 179 -9.20 -0.89 -17.57
CA TYR A 179 -8.50 -2.15 -17.81
C TYR A 179 -7.01 -2.02 -17.49
N ASP A 180 -6.55 -2.83 -16.55
CA ASP A 180 -5.15 -2.92 -16.14
C ASP A 180 -4.94 -4.22 -15.36
N HIS A 181 -3.72 -4.75 -15.42
CA HIS A 181 -3.33 -5.96 -14.67
C HIS A 181 -4.31 -7.14 -14.84
N GLU A 182 -4.86 -7.34 -16.03
CA GLU A 182 -5.90 -8.34 -16.33
C GLU A 182 -5.52 -9.77 -15.95
N ALA A 183 -4.21 -10.08 -15.96
CA ALA A 183 -3.71 -11.39 -15.54
C ALA A 183 -3.97 -11.69 -14.05
N TRP A 184 -4.12 -10.65 -13.23
CA TRP A 184 -4.30 -10.74 -11.77
C TRP A 184 -5.71 -10.37 -11.32
N LEU A 185 -6.30 -9.35 -11.94
CA LEU A 185 -7.57 -8.76 -11.51
C LEU A 185 -8.77 -9.27 -12.29
N GLY A 186 -8.52 -10.07 -13.33
CA GLY A 186 -9.54 -10.55 -14.26
C GLY A 186 -9.69 -9.69 -15.51
N LYS A 187 -10.36 -10.24 -16.53
CA LYS A 187 -10.45 -9.66 -17.88
C LYS A 187 -11.67 -8.75 -18.08
N SER A 188 -12.46 -8.50 -17.06
CA SER A 188 -13.64 -7.65 -17.12
C SER A 188 -13.51 -6.44 -16.21
N LEU A 189 -14.11 -5.33 -16.61
CA LEU A 189 -14.14 -4.12 -15.79
C LEU A 189 -14.84 -4.35 -14.44
N ASP A 190 -15.82 -5.27 -14.39
CA ASP A 190 -16.50 -5.69 -13.16
C ASP A 190 -15.54 -6.30 -12.16
N SER A 191 -14.69 -7.25 -12.61
CA SER A 191 -13.74 -7.93 -11.73
C SER A 191 -12.67 -6.96 -11.22
N ILE A 192 -12.16 -6.09 -12.09
CA ILE A 192 -11.18 -5.07 -11.74
C ILE A 192 -11.77 -4.07 -10.72
N ALA A 193 -13.00 -3.60 -10.97
CA ALA A 193 -13.71 -2.70 -10.07
C ALA A 193 -13.99 -3.35 -8.71
N PHE A 194 -14.33 -4.63 -8.68
CA PHE A 194 -14.55 -5.39 -7.45
C PHE A 194 -13.27 -5.47 -6.60
N GLU A 195 -12.14 -5.77 -7.21
CA GLU A 195 -10.85 -5.81 -6.50
C GLU A 195 -10.47 -4.44 -5.93
N LYS A 196 -10.68 -3.37 -6.71
CA LYS A 196 -10.37 -2.00 -6.26
C LYS A 196 -11.33 -1.52 -5.17
N ALA A 197 -12.62 -1.82 -5.27
CA ALA A 197 -13.62 -1.54 -4.24
C ALA A 197 -13.33 -2.30 -2.92
N GLY A 198 -12.44 -3.28 -2.96
CA GLY A 198 -11.96 -4.02 -1.79
C GLY A 198 -11.35 -3.18 -0.68
N ILE A 199 -10.90 -1.96 -0.95
CA ILE A 199 -10.38 -1.03 0.07
C ILE A 199 -11.44 -0.34 0.90
N LEU A 200 -12.69 -0.28 0.43
CA LEU A 200 -13.78 0.36 1.16
C LEU A 200 -14.01 -0.35 2.50
N LYS A 201 -14.28 0.38 3.56
CA LYS A 201 -14.52 -0.14 4.92
C LYS A 201 -15.88 0.33 5.43
N THR A 202 -16.50 -0.49 6.26
CA THR A 202 -17.81 -0.14 6.88
C THR A 202 -17.68 1.12 7.72
N GLY A 203 -18.58 2.08 7.50
CA GLY A 203 -18.61 3.34 8.25
C GLY A 203 -17.51 4.35 7.86
N VAL A 204 -16.68 4.04 6.86
CA VAL A 204 -15.63 4.95 6.38
C VAL A 204 -16.11 5.65 5.11
N PRO A 205 -16.08 7.00 5.06
CA PRO A 205 -16.45 7.74 3.85
C PRO A 205 -15.54 7.40 2.67
N ALA A 206 -16.11 7.50 1.46
CA ALA A 206 -15.36 7.27 0.22
C ALA A 206 -15.60 8.40 -0.79
N VAL A 207 -14.53 8.82 -1.46
CA VAL A 207 -14.58 9.74 -2.60
C VAL A 207 -14.30 8.95 -3.87
N LEU A 208 -15.23 9.05 -4.83
CA LEU A 208 -15.14 8.37 -6.11
C LEU A 208 -14.93 9.40 -7.21
N ALA A 209 -13.88 9.23 -8.00
CA ALA A 209 -13.76 9.95 -9.27
C ALA A 209 -14.90 9.51 -10.24
N PRO A 210 -15.17 10.25 -11.33
CA PRO A 210 -16.05 9.77 -12.40
C PRO A 210 -15.62 8.39 -12.88
N GLN A 211 -16.59 7.46 -12.98
CA GLN A 211 -16.37 6.06 -13.31
C GLN A 211 -17.13 5.64 -14.55
N HIS A 212 -16.63 4.65 -15.27
CA HIS A 212 -17.42 3.93 -16.25
C HIS A 212 -18.68 3.34 -15.56
N PRO A 213 -19.88 3.33 -16.21
CA PRO A 213 -21.12 2.88 -15.57
C PRO A 213 -21.01 1.50 -14.90
N VAL A 214 -20.37 0.54 -15.56
CA VAL A 214 -20.12 -0.81 -15.03
C VAL A 214 -19.31 -0.77 -13.73
N ALA A 215 -18.19 -0.06 -13.71
CA ALA A 215 -17.34 0.08 -12.53
C ALA A 215 -18.09 0.78 -11.39
N ARG A 216 -18.84 1.83 -11.70
CA ARG A 216 -19.65 2.58 -10.73
C ARG A 216 -20.66 1.68 -10.03
N GLU A 217 -21.37 0.83 -10.77
CA GLU A 217 -22.36 -0.09 -10.22
C GLU A 217 -21.73 -1.11 -9.27
N VAL A 218 -20.58 -1.67 -9.62
CA VAL A 218 -19.85 -2.62 -8.78
C VAL A 218 -19.37 -1.96 -7.49
N ILE A 219 -18.82 -0.75 -7.58
CA ILE A 219 -18.34 0.01 -6.42
C ILE A 219 -19.51 0.33 -5.49
N ALA A 220 -20.64 0.83 -6.03
CA ALA A 220 -21.85 1.13 -5.24
C ALA A 220 -22.40 -0.11 -4.52
N ARG A 221 -22.49 -1.24 -5.19
CA ARG A 221 -22.92 -2.51 -4.56
C ARG A 221 -21.95 -2.98 -3.47
N SER A 222 -20.67 -2.69 -3.61
CA SER A 222 -19.67 -3.02 -2.58
C SER A 222 -19.81 -2.13 -1.36
N GLU A 223 -20.17 -0.87 -1.53
CA GLU A 223 -20.48 0.08 -0.46
C GLU A 223 -21.74 -0.34 0.29
N GLU A 224 -22.85 -0.62 -0.41
CA GLU A 224 -24.12 -1.08 0.19
C GLU A 224 -23.95 -2.33 1.04
N ARG A 225 -23.16 -3.30 0.60
CA ARG A 225 -22.89 -4.53 1.37
C ARG A 225 -22.15 -4.28 2.67
N ARG A 226 -21.40 -3.19 2.79
CA ARG A 226 -20.60 -2.83 3.95
C ARG A 226 -21.33 -1.92 4.93
N VAL A 227 -22.22 -1.07 4.42
CA VAL A 227 -23.01 -0.16 5.24
C VAL A 227 -24.19 -0.90 5.92
N GLY A 228 -24.52 -2.14 5.49
CA GLY A 228 -25.72 -2.85 5.94
C GLY A 228 -26.98 -2.23 5.34
N LYS A 229 -28.08 -3.01 5.27
CA LYS A 229 -29.37 -2.58 4.70
C LYS A 229 -30.15 -1.59 5.60
N GLU A 230 -29.50 -0.64 6.23
CA GLU A 230 -30.13 0.33 7.14
C GLU A 230 -30.21 1.77 6.61
N CYS A 231 -30.17 1.96 5.31
CA CYS A 231 -30.68 3.20 4.72
C CYS A 231 -31.99 2.91 3.99
N ARG A 232 -33.09 2.94 4.73
CA ARG A 232 -34.44 3.17 4.23
C ARG A 232 -34.88 4.60 4.54
#